data_7c6f9af87817e31e17c3bf994c81ec94
#
_entry.id   7c6f9af87817e31e17c3bf994c81ec94
#
_cell.length_a   1.000
_cell.length_b   1.000
_cell.length_c   1.000
_cell.angle_alpha   90.00
_cell.angle_beta   90.00
_cell.angle_gamma   90.00
#
_symmetry.space_group_name_H-M   'P 1'
#
loop_
_entity.id
_entity.type
_entity.pdbx_description
1 polymer ?
#
loop_
_entity_poly.entity_id
_entity_poly.type
_entity_poly.pdbx_seq_one_letter_code
_entity_poly.pdbx_strand_id
1 'polypeptide(L)'
;MKKRKVQKMEKYNICGIPHKIIEKEVIEGNSSGTILGQITYSECIIEMRKNQPPELYKQTLVHEIVHGMLTMIGRNDLSEDETFVQSLALAISQTFDLKGE
;
A
#
# COMPACT_ATOMS: atom_id res chain seq x y z
N MET A 1 -14.61 -28.05 7.06
CA MET A 1 -14.17 -27.19 7.74
C MET A 1 -13.88 -26.01 7.02
N LYS A 2 -13.92 -25.05 7.52
CA LYS A 2 -13.74 -23.98 6.91
C LYS A 2 -12.38 -23.70 6.80
N LYS A 3 -11.95 -23.28 5.84
CA LYS A 3 -10.74 -22.98 5.72
C LYS A 3 -10.45 -21.70 6.24
N ARG A 4 -9.44 -21.52 6.82
CA ARG A 4 -9.13 -20.36 7.33
C ARG A 4 -8.84 -19.45 6.27
N LYS A 5 -9.46 -18.41 6.22
CA LYS A 5 -9.23 -17.48 5.32
C LYS A 5 -8.09 -16.64 5.64
N VAL A 6 -7.32 -16.26 4.75
CA VAL A 6 -6.28 -15.34 4.99
C VAL A 6 -6.91 -14.06 5.39
N GLN A 7 -6.49 -13.50 6.49
CA GLN A 7 -7.02 -12.31 6.92
C GLN A 7 -6.51 -11.20 6.07
N LYS A 8 -7.37 -10.40 5.52
CA LYS A 8 -6.97 -9.26 4.76
C LYS A 8 -7.16 -8.04 5.57
N MET A 9 -6.26 -7.10 5.49
CA MET A 9 -6.42 -5.87 6.16
C MET A 9 -7.40 -5.06 5.43
N GLU A 10 -8.38 -4.53 6.10
CA GLU A 10 -9.37 -3.69 5.48
C GLU A 10 -9.09 -2.23 5.71
N LYS A 11 -8.24 -1.89 6.60
CA LYS A 11 -7.81 -0.53 6.78
C LYS A 11 -6.52 -0.49 7.54
N TYR A 12 -5.83 0.59 7.43
CA TYR A 12 -4.56 0.75 8.10
C TYR A 12 -4.38 2.22 8.45
N ASN A 13 -3.88 2.48 9.65
CA ASN A 13 -3.68 3.85 10.07
C ASN A 13 -2.35 4.36 9.55
N ILE A 14 -2.37 5.50 8.89
CA ILE A 14 -1.15 6.14 8.44
C ILE A 14 -1.10 7.47 9.14
N CYS A 15 -0.10 7.68 9.97
CA CYS A 15 0.05 8.90 10.75
C CYS A 15 -1.23 9.18 11.53
N GLY A 16 -1.84 8.13 12.03
CA GLY A 16 -3.04 8.27 12.84
C GLY A 16 -4.34 8.41 12.06
N ILE A 17 -4.28 8.40 10.75
CA ILE A 17 -5.48 8.55 9.94
C ILE A 17 -5.83 7.22 9.29
N PRO A 18 -7.04 6.71 9.51
CA PRO A 18 -7.40 5.44 8.90
C PRO A 18 -7.54 5.54 7.40
N HIS A 19 -6.95 4.59 6.71
CA HIS A 19 -7.06 4.51 5.25
C HIS A 19 -7.70 3.17 4.92
N LYS A 20 -8.71 3.19 4.07
CA LYS A 20 -9.35 1.96 3.66
C LYS A 20 -8.49 1.27 2.64
N ILE A 21 -8.44 -0.04 2.70
CA ILE A 21 -7.73 -0.85 1.72
C ILE A 21 -8.76 -1.60 0.91
N ILE A 22 -8.81 -1.34 -0.39
CA ILE A 22 -9.81 -1.90 -1.27
C ILE A 22 -9.11 -2.71 -2.34
N GLU A 23 -9.57 -3.94 -2.56
CA GLU A 23 -8.97 -4.77 -3.59
C GLU A 23 -9.75 -4.67 -4.88
N LYS A 24 -9.05 -4.60 -5.99
CA LYS A 24 -9.66 -4.48 -7.28
C LYS A 24 -9.01 -5.39 -8.29
N GLU A 25 -9.79 -5.80 -9.27
CA GLU A 25 -9.25 -6.62 -10.34
C GLU A 25 -8.29 -5.81 -11.18
N VAL A 26 -8.64 -4.58 -11.46
CA VAL A 26 -7.83 -3.70 -12.26
C VAL A 26 -7.83 -2.35 -11.61
N ILE A 27 -6.67 -1.75 -11.49
CA ILE A 27 -6.57 -0.40 -10.96
C ILE A 27 -6.34 0.51 -12.14
N GLU A 28 -7.24 1.47 -12.31
CA GLU A 28 -7.16 2.33 -13.44
C GLU A 28 -6.14 3.40 -13.21
N GLY A 29 -5.32 3.63 -14.16
CA GLY A 29 -4.32 4.63 -14.05
C GLY A 29 -3.98 5.08 -15.41
N ASN A 30 -3.00 5.93 -15.49
CA ASN A 30 -2.67 6.45 -16.75
C ASN A 30 -1.63 5.68 -17.47
N SER A 31 -1.14 4.61 -16.98
CA SER A 31 -0.13 3.94 -17.68
C SER A 31 -0.62 2.71 -18.23
N SER A 32 0.06 2.14 -19.03
CA SER A 32 -0.32 0.96 -19.61
C SER A 32 -0.23 -0.14 -18.75
N GLY A 33 0.00 0.01 -17.73
CA GLY A 33 0.24 -1.04 -17.12
C GLY A 33 -0.40 -1.73 -16.22
N THR A 34 0.28 -2.31 -15.46
CA THR A 34 -0.16 -3.10 -14.46
C THR A 34 0.11 -2.36 -13.22
N ILE A 35 -0.81 -1.64 -12.76
CA ILE A 35 -0.70 -0.94 -11.51
C ILE A 35 -1.05 -1.89 -10.41
N LEU A 36 -0.12 -2.09 -9.49
CA LEU A 36 -0.33 -3.06 -8.42
C LEU A 36 -0.95 -2.42 -7.17
N GLY A 37 -0.76 -1.14 -6.99
CA GLY A 37 -1.38 -0.43 -5.87
C GLY A 37 -1.42 1.04 -6.12
N GLN A 38 -2.26 1.74 -5.42
CA GLN A 38 -2.41 3.17 -5.62
C GLN A 38 -3.05 3.78 -4.39
N ILE A 39 -2.58 4.94 -3.97
CA ILE A 39 -3.17 5.63 -2.84
C ILE A 39 -3.80 6.91 -3.33
N THR A 40 -5.00 7.19 -2.83
CA THR A 40 -5.70 8.43 -3.11
C THR A 40 -5.76 9.19 -1.81
N TYR A 41 -4.97 10.23 -1.72
CA TYR A 41 -4.80 10.93 -0.45
C TYR A 41 -6.07 11.62 0.01
N SER A 42 -6.78 12.23 -0.91
CA SER A 42 -7.93 13.02 -0.52
C SER A 42 -9.05 12.16 0.04
N GLU A 43 -9.07 10.88 -0.29
CA GLU A 43 -10.11 10.01 0.20
C GLU A 43 -9.63 9.00 1.20
N CYS A 44 -8.35 9.00 1.48
CA CYS A 44 -7.74 8.06 2.41
C CYS A 44 -8.04 6.62 2.01
N ILE A 45 -7.78 6.32 0.74
CA ILE A 45 -8.03 4.99 0.20
C ILE A 45 -6.76 4.46 -0.45
N ILE A 46 -6.45 3.20 -0.18
CA ILE A 46 -5.41 2.49 -0.89
C ILE A 46 -6.08 1.38 -1.68
N GLU A 47 -5.88 1.38 -2.99
CA GLU A 47 -6.38 0.32 -3.83
C GLU A 47 -5.28 -0.67 -4.08
N MET A 48 -5.59 -1.96 -3.95
CA MET A 48 -4.62 -3.01 -4.15
C MET A 48 -5.15 -3.96 -5.20
N ARG A 49 -4.29 -4.34 -6.12
CA ARG A 49 -4.70 -5.30 -7.14
C ARG A 49 -4.85 -6.66 -6.51
N LYS A 50 -5.91 -7.35 -6.88
CA LYS A 50 -6.18 -8.68 -6.34
C LYS A 50 -5.17 -9.69 -6.82
N ASN A 51 -5.07 -10.75 -6.09
CA ASN A 51 -4.33 -11.95 -6.52
C ASN A 51 -2.84 -11.78 -6.66
N GLN A 52 -2.27 -10.83 -5.95
CA GLN A 52 -0.83 -10.75 -5.91
C GLN A 52 -0.30 -11.80 -4.95
N PRO A 53 0.85 -12.38 -5.23
CA PRO A 53 1.48 -13.28 -4.26
C PRO A 53 1.68 -12.56 -2.94
N PRO A 54 1.60 -13.27 -1.82
CA PRO A 54 1.63 -12.61 -0.52
C PRO A 54 2.79 -11.66 -0.29
N GLU A 55 3.98 -12.06 -0.72
CA GLU A 55 5.13 -11.20 -0.52
C GLU A 55 5.04 -9.94 -1.35
N LEU A 56 4.56 -10.08 -2.57
CA LEU A 56 4.41 -8.91 -3.43
C LEU A 56 3.30 -8.02 -2.91
N TYR A 57 2.22 -8.61 -2.43
CA TYR A 57 1.12 -7.84 -1.87
C TYR A 57 1.63 -6.99 -0.71
N LYS A 58 2.41 -7.58 0.18
CA LYS A 58 2.94 -6.86 1.31
C LYS A 58 3.84 -5.71 0.86
N GLN A 59 4.73 -5.97 -0.09
CA GLN A 59 5.62 -4.92 -0.56
C GLN A 59 4.85 -3.80 -1.23
N THR A 60 3.83 -4.13 -2.00
CA THR A 60 3.03 -3.13 -2.67
C THR A 60 2.29 -2.28 -1.65
N LEU A 61 1.71 -2.91 -0.64
CA LEU A 61 0.98 -2.17 0.36
C LEU A 61 1.92 -1.23 1.13
N VAL A 62 3.08 -1.72 1.51
CA VAL A 62 4.04 -0.87 2.22
C VAL A 62 4.49 0.29 1.35
N HIS A 63 4.65 0.05 0.05
CA HIS A 63 5.02 1.09 -0.89
C HIS A 63 3.98 2.23 -0.85
N GLU A 64 2.70 1.89 -0.89
CA GLU A 64 1.65 2.91 -0.84
C GLU A 64 1.59 3.58 0.54
N ILE A 65 1.83 2.82 1.60
CA ILE A 65 1.86 3.41 2.93
C ILE A 65 3.00 4.43 3.05
N VAL A 66 4.16 4.13 2.45
CA VAL A 66 5.29 5.05 2.49
C VAL A 66 4.93 6.35 1.75
N HIS A 67 4.27 6.24 0.59
CA HIS A 67 3.80 7.44 -0.08
C HIS A 67 2.89 8.25 0.84
N GLY A 68 1.99 7.56 1.53
CA GLY A 68 1.07 8.24 2.44
C GLY A 68 1.78 8.93 3.59
N MET A 69 2.76 8.25 4.18
CA MET A 69 3.48 8.82 5.29
C MET A 69 4.25 10.07 4.87
N LEU A 70 4.95 9.98 3.74
CA LEU A 70 5.75 11.10 3.30
C LEU A 70 4.88 12.30 2.93
N THR A 71 3.74 12.04 2.32
CA THR A 71 2.83 13.11 1.99
C THR A 71 2.28 13.76 3.25
N MET A 72 1.95 12.96 4.24
CA MET A 72 1.36 13.50 5.45
C MET A 72 2.31 14.30 6.30
N ILE A 73 3.60 14.00 6.23
CA ILE A 73 4.56 14.80 6.97
C ILE A 73 5.10 15.95 6.13
N GLY A 74 4.50 16.16 4.94
CA GLY A 74 4.87 17.31 4.13
C GLY A 74 6.09 17.14 3.28
N ARG A 75 6.54 15.91 3.06
CA ARG A 75 7.72 15.66 2.24
C ARG A 75 7.32 15.13 0.89
N ASN A 76 6.61 15.96 0.14
CA ASN A 76 6.19 15.56 -1.19
C ASN A 76 7.39 15.35 -2.10
N ASP A 77 8.48 16.05 -1.86
CA ASP A 77 9.68 15.83 -2.63
C ASP A 77 10.14 14.38 -2.55
N LEU A 78 10.07 13.79 -1.36
CA LEU A 78 10.49 12.42 -1.20
C LEU A 78 9.40 11.46 -1.70
N SER A 79 8.15 11.83 -1.52
CA SER A 79 7.06 10.97 -1.99
C SER A 79 7.06 10.84 -3.50
N GLU A 80 7.59 11.82 -4.22
CA GLU A 80 7.65 11.75 -5.66
C GLU A 80 8.91 11.06 -6.17
N ASP A 81 9.80 10.71 -5.29
CA ASP A 81 11.03 10.03 -5.67
C ASP A 81 10.78 8.52 -5.56
N GLU A 82 10.41 7.90 -6.68
CA GLU A 82 10.03 6.50 -6.65
C GLU A 82 11.15 5.58 -6.23
N THR A 83 12.38 5.93 -6.54
CA THR A 83 13.49 5.11 -6.12
C THR A 83 13.63 5.12 -4.61
N PHE A 84 13.48 6.30 -4.02
CA PHE A 84 13.56 6.41 -2.57
C PHE A 84 12.40 5.66 -1.92
N VAL A 85 11.18 5.85 -2.42
CA VAL A 85 10.01 5.19 -1.85
C VAL A 85 10.15 3.68 -1.94
N GLN A 86 10.57 3.19 -3.09
CA GLN A 86 10.70 1.74 -3.26
C GLN A 86 11.77 1.17 -2.35
N SER A 87 12.89 1.85 -2.22
CA SER A 87 13.96 1.35 -1.37
C SER A 87 13.53 1.33 0.09
N LEU A 88 12.87 2.39 0.53
CA LEU A 88 12.41 2.44 1.90
C LEU A 88 11.32 1.41 2.15
N ALA A 89 10.41 1.25 1.21
CA ALA A 89 9.34 0.27 1.36
C ALA A 89 9.90 -1.14 1.47
N LEU A 90 10.91 -1.45 0.67
CA LEU A 90 11.52 -2.76 0.77
C LEU A 90 12.18 -2.96 2.14
N ALA A 91 12.90 -1.96 2.61
CA ALA A 91 13.55 -2.07 3.90
C ALA A 91 12.52 -2.27 5.00
N ILE A 92 11.43 -1.53 4.96
CA ILE A 92 10.40 -1.66 5.97
C ILE A 92 9.72 -3.02 5.88
N SER A 93 9.39 -3.46 4.67
CA SER A 93 8.64 -4.70 4.54
C SER A 93 9.49 -5.90 4.94
N GLN A 94 10.80 -5.78 4.85
CA GLN A 94 11.67 -6.88 5.25
C GLN A 94 12.05 -6.83 6.72
N THR A 95 11.83 -5.71 7.36
CA THR A 95 12.21 -5.55 8.74
C THR A 95 11.02 -5.71 9.69
N PHE A 96 9.86 -5.26 9.26
CA PHE A 96 8.69 -5.22 10.11
C PHE A 96 7.53 -5.97 9.48
N ASP A 97 6.62 -6.42 10.31
CA ASP A 97 5.37 -6.95 9.81
C ASP A 97 4.30 -5.91 9.99
N LEU A 98 3.31 -5.94 9.12
CA LEU A 98 2.20 -5.02 9.24
C LEU A 98 1.29 -5.48 10.37
N LYS A 99 0.79 -4.52 11.13
CA LYS A 99 -0.15 -4.85 12.14
C LYS A 99 -1.49 -4.93 11.53
N GLY A 100 -2.44 -5.43 12.20
CA GLY A 100 -3.80 -5.42 11.73
C GLY A 100 -4.23 -6.67 11.07
N GLU A 101 -3.42 -7.67 11.08
CA GLU A 101 -3.89 -8.86 10.55
C GLU A 101 -4.25 -9.79 11.51
#